data_7388288b8215def8ec259415eee55054
#
_entry.id   7388288b8215def8ec259415eee55054
#
_cell.length_a   1.000
_cell.length_b   1.000
_cell.length_c   1.000
_cell.angle_alpha   90.00
_cell.angle_beta   90.00
_cell.angle_gamma   90.00
#
_symmetry.space_group_name_H-M   'P 1'
#
loop_
_entity.id
_entity.type
_entity.pdbx_description
1 polymer ?
#
loop_
_entity_poly.entity_id
_entity_poly.type
_entity_poly.pdbx_seq_one_letter_code
_entity_poly.pdbx_strand_id
1 'polypeptide(L)'
;MFAKRSMRLALVLVAVLALAVTITAVDDVGASSAGVRKGQSVRYLDVGASVSVGVQPTPLVPRGQPTNEGYANLLVKLARATGVTLHLAKIGCPGESTLTLITGHDPCYRTVDNQLSDAVAYLQIHHSSDVLVTIDLGFNDVVRCLRNVTVNAVCVRRQMGRLQRRLPTILKSLTLATGPNATLIGVGHYNPFLAAAVTGAKNTKFAHANEAVIAQLNSVLKTAYAKYSIPMADVAGSFRTNATTLIKSSTFGLIPTNVATICASTWMCTPPPYGPNLLPTTRATD
;
A
#
# COMPACT_ATOMS: atom_id res chain seq x y z
N MET A 1 -4.85 17.32 -23.33
CA MET A 1 -4.71 17.60 -21.86
C MET A 1 -4.74 16.32 -21.00
N PHE A 2 -4.80 15.15 -21.62
CA PHE A 2 -5.00 13.81 -21.00
C PHE A 2 -3.69 13.07 -20.64
N ALA A 3 -2.56 13.39 -21.24
CA ALA A 3 -1.28 12.67 -21.03
C ALA A 3 -0.61 12.90 -19.66
N LYS A 4 -1.02 13.91 -18.87
CA LYS A 4 -0.40 14.22 -17.57
C LYS A 4 -0.98 13.47 -16.36
N ARG A 5 -2.12 12.78 -16.49
CA ARG A 5 -2.77 12.07 -15.37
C ARG A 5 -2.29 10.63 -15.20
N SER A 6 -2.04 9.89 -16.28
CA SER A 6 -1.46 8.54 -16.26
C SER A 6 -0.03 8.51 -15.67
N MET A 7 0.68 9.62 -15.77
CA MET A 7 2.04 9.78 -15.27
C MET A 7 2.16 9.81 -13.73
N ARG A 8 1.06 10.02 -12.97
CA ARG A 8 1.12 10.20 -11.50
C ARG A 8 1.05 8.91 -10.72
N LEU A 9 0.25 7.94 -11.13
CA LEU A 9 0.30 6.58 -10.55
C LEU A 9 1.55 5.84 -11.04
N ALA A 10 1.97 6.08 -12.29
CA ALA A 10 3.26 5.65 -12.81
C ALA A 10 4.44 6.20 -12.02
N LEU A 11 4.38 7.44 -11.48
CA LEU A 11 5.43 8.02 -10.65
C LEU A 11 5.58 7.32 -9.28
N VAL A 12 4.49 6.84 -8.66
CA VAL A 12 4.56 6.07 -7.41
C VAL A 12 5.26 4.74 -7.64
N LEU A 13 4.98 4.10 -8.75
CA LEU A 13 5.54 2.79 -9.11
C LEU A 13 6.94 2.91 -9.73
N VAL A 14 7.22 3.99 -10.45
CA VAL A 14 8.58 4.32 -10.91
C VAL A 14 9.48 4.68 -9.73
N ALA A 15 8.97 5.31 -8.66
CA ALA A 15 9.73 5.52 -7.44
C ALA A 15 10.09 4.19 -6.75
N VAL A 16 9.22 3.16 -6.80
CA VAL A 16 9.52 1.82 -6.28
C VAL A 16 10.54 1.11 -7.18
N LEU A 17 10.43 1.22 -8.51
CA LEU A 17 11.45 0.70 -9.44
C LEU A 17 12.73 1.56 -9.44
N ALA A 18 12.63 2.88 -9.32
CA ALA A 18 13.78 3.77 -9.26
C ALA A 18 14.54 3.64 -7.91
N LEU A 19 13.85 3.35 -6.81
CA LEU A 19 14.52 3.06 -5.54
C LEU A 19 15.34 1.76 -5.61
N ALA A 20 14.90 0.78 -6.40
CA ALA A 20 15.69 -0.41 -6.69
C ALA A 20 16.88 -0.12 -7.64
N VAL A 21 16.87 1.01 -8.37
CA VAL A 21 17.90 1.40 -9.35
C VAL A 21 18.83 2.50 -8.83
N THR A 22 18.39 3.36 -7.89
CA THR A 22 19.19 4.51 -7.41
C THR A 22 20.08 4.22 -6.21
N ILE A 23 20.22 2.98 -5.75
CA ILE A 23 21.22 2.58 -4.74
C ILE A 23 22.66 2.52 -5.34
N THR A 24 22.85 2.91 -6.59
CA THR A 24 24.17 2.81 -7.27
C THR A 24 25.03 4.06 -7.25
N ALA A 25 24.80 5.01 -6.35
CA ALA A 25 25.64 6.19 -6.25
C ALA A 25 26.03 6.52 -4.80
N VAL A 26 26.71 5.60 -4.14
CA VAL A 26 27.63 5.88 -3.03
C VAL A 26 28.78 4.87 -3.14
N ASP A 27 30.00 5.40 -3.14
CA ASP A 27 31.25 4.69 -3.36
C ASP A 27 31.50 3.47 -2.46
N ASP A 28 31.99 2.40 -3.12
CA ASP A 28 32.94 1.39 -2.67
C ASP A 28 32.79 0.77 -1.27
N VAL A 29 31.84 -0.18 -1.12
CA VAL A 29 32.10 -1.41 -0.37
C VAL A 29 31.31 -2.54 -1.06
N GLY A 30 31.97 -3.57 -1.56
CA GLY A 30 31.56 -4.65 -2.44
C GLY A 30 30.25 -5.41 -2.16
N ALA A 31 29.12 -4.73 -2.22
CA ALA A 31 27.81 -5.34 -2.36
C ALA A 31 27.36 -5.14 -3.81
N SER A 32 27.39 -6.21 -4.60
CA SER A 32 26.87 -6.23 -5.97
C SER A 32 25.38 -5.90 -5.97
N SER A 33 25.03 -4.62 -6.16
CA SER A 33 23.67 -4.22 -6.47
C SER A 33 23.36 -4.68 -7.89
N ALA A 34 22.80 -5.87 -8.04
CA ALA A 34 22.31 -6.36 -9.33
C ALA A 34 21.12 -5.51 -9.76
N GLY A 35 21.37 -4.42 -10.47
CA GLY A 35 20.33 -3.63 -11.10
C GLY A 35 19.48 -4.51 -12.02
N VAL A 36 18.16 -4.33 -12.00
CA VAL A 36 17.23 -5.08 -12.85
C VAL A 36 17.58 -4.84 -14.31
N ARG A 37 17.85 -5.90 -15.09
CA ARG A 37 18.30 -5.83 -16.47
C ARG A 37 17.13 -6.10 -17.44
N LYS A 38 17.14 -5.43 -18.59
CA LYS A 38 16.19 -5.73 -19.68
C LYS A 38 16.29 -7.21 -20.05
N GLY A 39 15.13 -7.87 -20.16
CA GLY A 39 15.02 -9.33 -20.39
C GLY A 39 15.05 -10.18 -19.12
N GLN A 40 15.23 -9.56 -17.92
CA GLN A 40 15.22 -10.29 -16.66
C GLN A 40 13.82 -10.80 -16.33
N SER A 41 13.77 -12.02 -15.75
CA SER A 41 12.56 -12.66 -15.24
C SER A 41 12.67 -12.75 -13.72
N VAL A 42 11.73 -12.11 -12.99
CA VAL A 42 11.72 -11.97 -11.54
C VAL A 42 10.44 -12.56 -10.97
N ARG A 43 10.53 -13.34 -9.91
CA ARG A 43 9.36 -13.74 -9.11
C ARG A 43 8.87 -12.54 -8.34
N TYR A 44 7.55 -12.32 -8.31
CA TYR A 44 6.96 -11.21 -7.55
C TYR A 44 5.91 -11.74 -6.59
N LEU A 45 6.18 -11.61 -5.29
CA LEU A 45 5.26 -11.96 -4.22
C LEU A 45 4.59 -10.70 -3.67
N ASP A 46 3.27 -10.65 -3.69
CA ASP A 46 2.47 -9.59 -3.09
C ASP A 46 1.86 -10.06 -1.78
N VAL A 47 2.36 -9.54 -0.67
CA VAL A 47 1.86 -9.76 0.70
C VAL A 47 1.11 -8.53 1.14
N GLY A 48 -0.19 -8.66 1.43
CA GLY A 48 -0.95 -7.46 1.78
C GLY A 48 -2.44 -7.65 1.92
N ALA A 49 -3.16 -6.56 1.71
CA ALA A 49 -4.59 -6.48 1.93
C ALA A 49 -5.37 -6.06 0.66
N SER A 50 -6.48 -5.35 0.85
CA SER A 50 -7.41 -4.98 -0.23
C SER A 50 -6.77 -4.14 -1.35
N VAL A 51 -5.83 -3.24 -1.01
CA VAL A 51 -5.19 -2.36 -1.99
C VAL A 51 -4.25 -3.15 -2.90
N SER A 52 -3.51 -4.10 -2.33
CA SER A 52 -2.57 -4.94 -3.08
C SER A 52 -3.29 -5.86 -4.06
N VAL A 53 -4.36 -6.52 -3.61
CA VAL A 53 -5.16 -7.41 -4.47
C VAL A 53 -6.14 -6.68 -5.37
N GLY A 54 -6.14 -5.33 -5.33
CA GLY A 54 -6.93 -4.50 -6.24
C GLY A 54 -8.43 -4.61 -6.03
N VAL A 55 -8.88 -4.56 -4.77
CA VAL A 55 -10.33 -4.54 -4.50
C VAL A 55 -10.96 -3.30 -5.11
N GLN A 56 -12.00 -3.50 -5.93
CA GLN A 56 -12.78 -2.42 -6.56
C GLN A 56 -14.27 -2.58 -6.26
N PRO A 57 -14.97 -1.49 -5.91
CA PRO A 57 -16.43 -1.53 -5.73
C PRO A 57 -17.12 -1.73 -7.07
N THR A 58 -18.25 -2.42 -7.04
CA THR A 58 -19.18 -2.57 -8.15
C THR A 58 -20.60 -2.27 -7.69
N PRO A 59 -21.57 -2.02 -8.59
CA PRO A 59 -22.96 -1.83 -8.18
C PRO A 59 -23.54 -2.98 -7.36
N LEU A 60 -23.11 -4.22 -7.67
CA LEU A 60 -23.57 -5.44 -6.98
C LEU A 60 -22.77 -5.72 -5.69
N VAL A 61 -21.52 -5.26 -5.61
CA VAL A 61 -20.64 -5.44 -4.46
C VAL A 61 -20.03 -4.08 -4.08
N PRO A 62 -20.79 -3.20 -3.40
CA PRO A 62 -20.32 -1.85 -3.05
C PRO A 62 -19.09 -1.82 -2.15
N ARG A 63 -18.88 -2.87 -1.34
CA ARG A 63 -17.67 -3.03 -0.52
C ARG A 63 -16.43 -3.41 -1.35
N GLY A 64 -16.62 -3.82 -2.59
CA GLY A 64 -15.59 -4.23 -3.52
C GLY A 64 -15.25 -5.71 -3.46
N GLN A 65 -14.61 -6.15 -4.55
CA GLN A 65 -14.07 -7.51 -4.69
C GLN A 65 -12.67 -7.44 -5.31
N PRO A 66 -11.80 -8.43 -5.10
CA PRO A 66 -10.47 -8.48 -5.72
C PRO A 66 -10.57 -8.45 -7.24
N THR A 67 -9.67 -7.70 -7.88
CA THR A 67 -9.56 -7.55 -9.35
C THR A 67 -8.11 -7.62 -9.78
N ASN A 68 -7.85 -7.38 -11.07
CA ASN A 68 -6.49 -7.20 -11.60
C ASN A 68 -6.06 -5.72 -11.70
N GLU A 69 -6.68 -4.85 -10.90
CA GLU A 69 -6.46 -3.41 -10.88
C GLU A 69 -5.74 -2.91 -9.62
N GLY A 70 -5.16 -3.83 -8.83
CA GLY A 70 -4.31 -3.48 -7.69
C GLY A 70 -2.92 -3.01 -8.12
N TYR A 71 -2.21 -2.34 -7.22
CA TYR A 71 -0.85 -1.86 -7.51
C TYR A 71 0.09 -3.01 -7.91
N ALA A 72 -0.11 -4.22 -7.38
CA ALA A 72 0.68 -5.38 -7.75
C ALA A 72 0.57 -5.71 -9.25
N ASN A 73 -0.65 -5.69 -9.80
CA ASN A 73 -0.88 -5.89 -11.23
C ASN A 73 -0.36 -4.72 -12.08
N LEU A 74 -0.49 -3.48 -11.58
CA LEU A 74 0.06 -2.30 -12.27
C LEU A 74 1.58 -2.35 -12.32
N LEU A 75 2.25 -2.80 -11.26
CA LEU A 75 3.70 -2.99 -11.23
C LEU A 75 4.15 -4.00 -12.29
N VAL A 76 3.42 -5.11 -12.47
CA VAL A 76 3.68 -6.07 -13.56
C VAL A 76 3.58 -5.41 -14.94
N LYS A 77 2.54 -4.62 -15.18
CA LYS A 77 2.35 -3.89 -16.45
C LYS A 77 3.51 -2.91 -16.71
N LEU A 78 3.92 -2.15 -15.69
CA LEU A 78 5.01 -1.17 -15.79
C LEU A 78 6.38 -1.84 -15.98
N ALA A 79 6.68 -2.90 -15.23
CA ALA A 79 7.91 -3.66 -15.39
C ALA A 79 8.03 -4.22 -16.82
N ARG A 80 6.94 -4.76 -17.37
CA ARG A 80 6.91 -5.25 -18.74
C ARG A 80 7.21 -4.15 -19.76
N ALA A 81 6.74 -2.93 -19.54
CA ALA A 81 7.04 -1.79 -20.41
C ALA A 81 8.53 -1.39 -20.40
N THR A 82 9.29 -1.74 -19.35
CA THR A 82 10.75 -1.57 -19.27
C THR A 82 11.54 -2.79 -19.75
N GLY A 83 10.83 -3.86 -20.18
CA GLY A 83 11.45 -5.10 -20.65
C GLY A 83 11.75 -6.11 -19.55
N VAL A 84 11.16 -5.94 -18.34
CA VAL A 84 11.29 -6.87 -17.21
C VAL A 84 10.00 -7.69 -17.09
N THR A 85 10.12 -9.00 -16.90
CA THR A 85 8.97 -9.88 -16.66
C THR A 85 8.83 -10.17 -15.17
N LEU A 86 7.75 -9.70 -14.55
CA LEU A 86 7.38 -10.08 -13.19
C LEU A 86 6.33 -11.21 -13.21
N HIS A 87 6.65 -12.32 -12.54
CA HIS A 87 5.73 -13.44 -12.32
C HIS A 87 5.04 -13.26 -10.97
N LEU A 88 3.85 -12.67 -10.99
CA LEU A 88 3.08 -12.28 -9.80
C LEU A 88 2.43 -13.48 -9.13
N ALA A 89 2.76 -13.69 -7.86
CA ALA A 89 2.00 -14.47 -6.90
C ALA A 89 1.29 -13.51 -5.94
N LYS A 90 -0.03 -13.42 -6.07
CA LYS A 90 -0.88 -12.49 -5.30
C LYS A 90 -1.57 -13.25 -4.18
N ILE A 91 -1.01 -13.21 -2.97
CA ILE A 91 -1.52 -13.92 -1.80
C ILE A 91 -2.23 -13.02 -0.79
N GLY A 92 -2.30 -11.71 -1.08
CA GLY A 92 -3.00 -10.75 -0.22
C GLY A 92 -4.47 -11.10 0.01
N CYS A 93 -5.02 -10.69 1.16
CA CYS A 93 -6.41 -10.93 1.53
C CYS A 93 -7.12 -9.61 1.90
N PRO A 94 -8.32 -9.31 1.33
CA PRO A 94 -9.08 -8.13 1.72
C PRO A 94 -9.39 -8.10 3.21
N GLY A 95 -9.03 -7.00 3.89
CA GLY A 95 -9.22 -6.86 5.33
C GLY A 95 -8.07 -7.38 6.20
N GLU A 96 -7.02 -7.92 5.60
CA GLU A 96 -5.85 -8.45 6.30
C GLU A 96 -5.24 -7.45 7.28
N SER A 97 -5.03 -7.92 8.50
CA SER A 97 -4.33 -7.19 9.57
C SER A 97 -3.09 -7.96 9.99
N THR A 98 -2.20 -7.33 10.76
CA THR A 98 -1.02 -8.05 11.28
C THR A 98 -1.38 -9.23 12.20
N LEU A 99 -2.59 -9.23 12.78
CA LEU A 99 -3.06 -10.37 13.55
C LEU A 99 -3.44 -11.53 12.64
N THR A 100 -4.35 -11.28 11.70
CA THR A 100 -4.88 -12.32 10.81
C THR A 100 -3.80 -12.88 9.90
N LEU A 101 -2.85 -12.05 9.45
CA LEU A 101 -1.68 -12.49 8.70
C LEU A 101 -0.85 -13.56 9.43
N ILE A 102 -0.77 -13.50 10.77
CA ILE A 102 -0.05 -14.49 11.60
C ILE A 102 -0.95 -15.69 11.95
N THR A 103 -2.24 -15.45 12.19
CA THR A 103 -3.12 -16.46 12.79
C THR A 103 -4.13 -17.08 11.83
N GLY A 104 -4.26 -16.54 10.60
CA GLY A 104 -5.38 -16.84 9.74
C GLY A 104 -6.70 -16.28 10.30
N HIS A 105 -7.80 -16.99 10.09
CA HIS A 105 -9.14 -16.59 10.52
C HIS A 105 -9.69 -15.34 9.82
N ASP A 106 -9.37 -15.19 8.56
CA ASP A 106 -9.90 -14.18 7.64
C ASP A 106 -10.67 -14.84 6.47
N PRO A 107 -11.27 -14.08 5.56
CA PRO A 107 -12.03 -14.65 4.45
C PRO A 107 -11.25 -15.56 3.50
N CYS A 108 -9.92 -15.40 3.40
CA CYS A 108 -9.05 -16.17 2.52
C CYS A 108 -8.45 -17.41 3.23
N TYR A 109 -8.16 -17.27 4.51
CA TYR A 109 -7.46 -18.27 5.35
C TYR A 109 -8.36 -18.71 6.52
N ARG A 110 -9.28 -19.64 6.26
CA ARG A 110 -10.36 -19.98 7.21
C ARG A 110 -10.02 -21.04 8.23
N THR A 111 -8.99 -21.85 7.98
CA THR A 111 -8.65 -23.02 8.80
C THR A 111 -7.32 -22.87 9.53
N VAL A 112 -6.29 -23.56 9.10
CA VAL A 112 -4.98 -23.62 9.78
C VAL A 112 -3.90 -22.78 9.09
N ASP A 113 -4.11 -22.46 7.82
CA ASP A 113 -3.16 -21.69 7.04
C ASP A 113 -3.33 -20.19 7.30
N ASN A 114 -2.29 -19.44 7.00
CA ASN A 114 -2.29 -17.98 7.11
C ASN A 114 -1.36 -17.39 6.05
N GLN A 115 -1.57 -16.12 5.73
CA GLN A 115 -0.82 -15.45 4.68
C GLN A 115 0.70 -15.45 4.93
N LEU A 116 1.14 -15.38 6.21
CA LEU A 116 2.55 -15.42 6.55
C LEU A 116 3.19 -16.77 6.24
N SER A 117 2.50 -17.87 6.54
CA SER A 117 3.00 -19.22 6.22
C SER A 117 3.13 -19.43 4.72
N ASP A 118 2.15 -18.97 3.93
CA ASP A 118 2.19 -19.06 2.47
C ASP A 118 3.32 -18.20 1.89
N ALA A 119 3.51 -16.99 2.42
CA ALA A 119 4.62 -16.13 2.01
C ALA A 119 5.98 -16.78 2.29
N VAL A 120 6.17 -17.35 3.48
CA VAL A 120 7.40 -18.06 3.88
C VAL A 120 7.64 -19.26 2.98
N ALA A 121 6.64 -20.10 2.74
CA ALA A 121 6.74 -21.26 1.86
C ALA A 121 7.12 -20.86 0.42
N TYR A 122 6.47 -19.83 -0.12
CA TYR A 122 6.80 -19.29 -1.44
C TYR A 122 8.26 -18.83 -1.52
N LEU A 123 8.74 -18.09 -0.54
CA LEU A 123 10.10 -17.57 -0.50
C LEU A 123 11.14 -18.70 -0.40
N GLN A 124 10.86 -19.73 0.40
CA GLN A 124 11.73 -20.90 0.53
C GLN A 124 11.82 -21.69 -0.78
N ILE A 125 10.70 -21.90 -1.48
CA ILE A 125 10.67 -22.58 -2.79
C ILE A 125 11.49 -21.79 -3.83
N HIS A 126 11.48 -20.45 -3.76
CA HIS A 126 12.16 -19.57 -4.70
C HIS A 126 13.46 -18.96 -4.16
N HIS A 127 14.08 -19.58 -3.15
CA HIS A 127 15.25 -19.06 -2.45
C HIS A 127 16.45 -18.73 -3.36
N SER A 128 16.65 -19.46 -4.45
CA SER A 128 17.72 -19.21 -5.43
C SER A 128 17.32 -18.29 -6.58
N SER A 129 16.06 -17.86 -6.64
CA SER A 129 15.54 -16.99 -7.71
C SER A 129 15.70 -15.51 -7.36
N ASP A 130 15.65 -14.65 -8.40
CA ASP A 130 15.40 -13.23 -8.20
C ASP A 130 13.95 -13.05 -7.75
N VAL A 131 13.74 -12.48 -6.57
CA VAL A 131 12.41 -12.29 -5.95
C VAL A 131 12.21 -10.83 -5.56
N LEU A 132 11.10 -10.26 -5.99
CA LEU A 132 10.57 -9.01 -5.46
C LEU A 132 9.43 -9.34 -4.49
N VAL A 133 9.40 -8.69 -3.33
CA VAL A 133 8.32 -8.81 -2.35
C VAL A 133 7.79 -7.42 -2.02
N THR A 134 6.48 -7.20 -2.16
CA THR A 134 5.82 -6.02 -1.58
C THR A 134 5.06 -6.40 -0.32
N ILE A 135 5.11 -5.54 0.71
CA ILE A 135 4.51 -5.79 2.03
C ILE A 135 3.61 -4.60 2.39
N ASP A 136 2.29 -4.78 2.24
CA ASP A 136 1.24 -3.77 2.48
C ASP A 136 0.40 -4.14 3.71
N LEU A 137 0.82 -3.67 4.89
CA LEU A 137 0.25 -4.05 6.18
C LEU A 137 -0.02 -2.84 7.09
N GLY A 138 -0.88 -3.04 8.09
CA GLY A 138 -1.07 -2.13 9.22
C GLY A 138 -2.29 -1.24 9.14
N PHE A 139 -2.79 -0.89 7.96
CA PHE A 139 -3.98 -0.04 7.82
C PHE A 139 -5.21 -0.68 8.50
N ASN A 140 -5.45 -1.97 8.28
CA ASN A 140 -6.58 -2.69 8.85
C ASN A 140 -6.47 -2.91 10.38
N ASP A 141 -5.28 -2.79 10.95
CA ASP A 141 -5.11 -2.80 12.41
C ASP A 141 -5.74 -1.56 13.05
N VAL A 142 -5.61 -0.38 12.41
CA VAL A 142 -6.01 0.91 12.98
C VAL A 142 -7.35 1.44 12.45
N VAL A 143 -7.75 1.12 11.23
CA VAL A 143 -8.97 1.66 10.60
C VAL A 143 -10.24 1.36 11.39
N ARG A 144 -10.27 0.26 12.14
CA ARG A 144 -11.38 -0.09 13.03
C ARG A 144 -11.61 0.92 14.17
N CYS A 145 -10.59 1.71 14.49
CA CYS A 145 -10.66 2.78 15.49
C CYS A 145 -11.21 4.10 14.95
N LEU A 146 -11.47 4.15 13.63
CA LEU A 146 -11.88 5.32 12.86
C LEU A 146 -13.28 5.08 12.30
N ARG A 147 -14.28 5.12 13.17
CA ARG A 147 -15.67 4.82 12.79
C ARG A 147 -16.61 5.98 13.15
N ASN A 148 -17.71 6.09 12.42
CA ASN A 148 -18.76 7.07 12.68
C ASN A 148 -18.23 8.50 12.77
N VAL A 149 -17.28 8.85 11.89
CA VAL A 149 -16.64 10.18 11.84
C VAL A 149 -16.00 10.57 13.18
N THR A 150 -15.43 9.58 13.89
CA THR A 150 -14.72 9.77 15.15
C THR A 150 -13.42 8.99 15.19
N VAL A 151 -12.45 9.51 15.96
CA VAL A 151 -11.17 8.86 16.27
C VAL A 151 -11.20 8.39 17.72
N ASN A 152 -11.21 7.07 17.93
CA ASN A 152 -11.05 6.51 19.26
C ASN A 152 -9.56 6.42 19.62
N ALA A 153 -9.05 7.43 20.32
CA ALA A 153 -7.62 7.55 20.68
C ALA A 153 -7.10 6.38 21.54
N VAL A 154 -7.92 5.81 22.44
CA VAL A 154 -7.55 4.64 23.24
C VAL A 154 -7.38 3.41 22.36
N CYS A 155 -8.32 3.20 21.43
CA CYS A 155 -8.24 2.15 20.43
C CYS A 155 -6.98 2.32 19.58
N VAL A 156 -6.72 3.52 19.03
CA VAL A 156 -5.53 3.80 18.20
C VAL A 156 -4.24 3.45 18.94
N ARG A 157 -4.03 3.96 20.15
CA ARG A 157 -2.83 3.65 20.95
C ARG A 157 -2.66 2.14 21.15
N ARG A 158 -3.73 1.43 21.49
CA ARG A 158 -3.71 -0.02 21.68
C ARG A 158 -3.35 -0.76 20.40
N GLN A 159 -3.92 -0.37 19.26
CA GLN A 159 -3.63 -1.03 17.99
C GLN A 159 -2.21 -0.73 17.49
N MET A 160 -1.73 0.51 17.63
CA MET A 160 -0.33 0.86 17.31
C MET A 160 0.66 0.03 18.14
N GLY A 161 0.42 -0.12 19.46
CA GLY A 161 1.27 -0.96 20.30
C GLY A 161 1.23 -2.46 19.92
N ARG A 162 0.09 -2.97 19.45
CA ARG A 162 -0.02 -4.33 18.91
C ARG A 162 0.74 -4.49 17.59
N LEU A 163 0.60 -3.52 16.69
CA LEU A 163 1.31 -3.45 15.42
C LEU A 163 2.83 -3.49 15.64
N GLN A 164 3.34 -2.63 16.53
CA GLN A 164 4.77 -2.57 16.88
C GLN A 164 5.31 -3.90 17.41
N ARG A 165 4.50 -4.68 18.12
CA ARG A 165 4.92 -6.01 18.63
C ARG A 165 4.86 -7.11 17.56
N ARG A 166 3.93 -7.04 16.58
CA ARG A 166 3.73 -8.08 15.57
C ARG A 166 4.64 -7.91 14.36
N LEU A 167 4.90 -6.67 13.94
CA LEU A 167 5.75 -6.39 12.78
C LEU A 167 7.12 -7.07 12.86
N PRO A 168 7.87 -7.05 13.99
CA PRO A 168 9.15 -7.76 14.07
C PRO A 168 9.05 -9.26 13.77
N THR A 169 8.02 -9.94 14.25
CA THR A 169 7.79 -11.37 13.96
C THR A 169 7.58 -11.60 12.46
N ILE A 170 6.69 -10.80 11.85
CA ILE A 170 6.37 -10.91 10.42
C ILE A 170 7.62 -10.65 9.58
N LEU A 171 8.27 -9.51 9.81
CA LEU A 171 9.42 -9.08 9.01
C LEU A 171 10.63 -10.00 9.17
N LYS A 172 10.87 -10.50 10.39
CA LYS A 172 11.90 -11.51 10.65
C LYS A 172 11.62 -12.80 9.87
N SER A 173 10.38 -13.32 9.92
CA SER A 173 10.01 -14.55 9.20
C SER A 173 10.20 -14.40 7.69
N LEU A 174 9.74 -13.29 7.11
CA LEU A 174 9.92 -13.00 5.68
C LEU A 174 11.40 -12.89 5.32
N THR A 175 12.17 -12.09 6.07
CA THR A 175 13.61 -11.87 5.80
C THR A 175 14.43 -13.17 5.93
N LEU A 176 14.12 -14.03 6.90
CA LEU A 176 14.81 -15.30 7.06
C LEU A 176 14.47 -16.32 5.96
N ALA A 177 13.30 -16.20 5.34
CA ALA A 177 12.87 -17.07 4.25
C ALA A 177 13.42 -16.65 2.89
N THR A 178 13.88 -15.40 2.74
CA THR A 178 14.42 -14.89 1.46
C THR A 178 15.79 -15.44 1.14
N GLY A 179 16.06 -15.62 -0.15
CA GLY A 179 17.41 -15.87 -0.67
C GLY A 179 18.20 -14.58 -0.90
N PRO A 180 19.45 -14.70 -1.32
CA PRO A 180 20.39 -13.58 -1.48
C PRO A 180 19.96 -12.58 -2.58
N ASN A 181 19.12 -13.02 -3.53
CA ASN A 181 18.67 -12.22 -4.65
C ASN A 181 17.26 -11.63 -4.41
N ALA A 182 16.77 -11.63 -3.17
CA ALA A 182 15.45 -11.10 -2.86
C ALA A 182 15.51 -9.61 -2.50
N THR A 183 14.53 -8.85 -3.03
CA THR A 183 14.30 -7.46 -2.66
C THR A 183 12.93 -7.33 -2.00
N LEU A 184 12.91 -6.87 -0.75
CA LEU A 184 11.69 -6.60 0.00
C LEU A 184 11.43 -5.10 0.01
N ILE A 185 10.16 -4.71 -0.20
CA ILE A 185 9.72 -3.31 -0.18
C ILE A 185 8.47 -3.21 0.70
N GLY A 186 8.54 -2.41 1.76
CA GLY A 186 7.38 -2.02 2.54
C GLY A 186 6.53 -0.99 1.78
N VAL A 187 5.22 -1.07 1.93
CA VAL A 187 4.29 -0.10 1.32
C VAL A 187 3.71 0.78 2.43
N GLY A 188 3.86 2.11 2.27
CA GLY A 188 3.22 3.07 3.15
C GLY A 188 1.76 3.32 2.78
N HIS A 189 1.06 4.16 3.56
CA HIS A 189 -0.36 4.42 3.38
C HIS A 189 -0.64 5.89 3.10
N TYR A 190 -1.54 6.16 2.16
CA TYR A 190 -2.19 7.46 2.00
C TYR A 190 -3.29 7.65 3.05
N ASN A 191 -3.77 8.88 3.22
CA ASN A 191 -4.89 9.18 4.13
C ASN A 191 -6.19 9.37 3.34
N PRO A 192 -7.03 8.33 3.18
CA PRO A 192 -8.29 8.45 2.46
C PRO A 192 -9.31 9.35 3.17
N PHE A 193 -9.19 9.51 4.49
CA PHE A 193 -10.13 10.29 5.31
C PHE A 193 -10.03 11.81 5.08
N LEU A 194 -8.99 12.31 4.39
CA LEU A 194 -8.91 13.71 3.97
C LEU A 194 -10.12 14.13 3.12
N ALA A 195 -10.70 13.21 2.36
CA ALA A 195 -11.92 13.45 1.59
C ALA A 195 -13.12 13.86 2.46
N ALA A 196 -13.13 13.51 3.75
CA ALA A 196 -14.21 13.93 4.65
C ALA A 196 -14.29 15.47 4.81
N ALA A 197 -13.22 16.19 4.53
CA ALA A 197 -13.19 17.65 4.59
C ALA A 197 -14.19 18.33 3.63
N VAL A 198 -14.60 17.67 2.54
CA VAL A 198 -15.59 18.21 1.58
C VAL A 198 -17.04 17.84 1.91
N THR A 199 -17.29 17.13 3.00
CA THR A 199 -18.62 16.61 3.36
C THR A 199 -19.26 17.30 4.57
N GLY A 200 -18.68 18.42 5.05
CA GLY A 200 -19.22 19.24 6.12
C GLY A 200 -18.29 19.43 7.33
N ALA A 201 -18.57 20.44 8.15
CA ALA A 201 -17.68 20.90 9.23
C ALA A 201 -17.32 19.81 10.28
N LYS A 202 -18.28 18.94 10.66
CA LYS A 202 -18.01 17.82 11.57
C LYS A 202 -17.00 16.83 10.95
N ASN A 203 -17.12 16.57 9.68
CA ASN A 203 -16.27 15.65 8.95
C ASN A 203 -14.91 16.26 8.68
N THR A 204 -14.80 17.58 8.55
CA THR A 204 -13.52 18.30 8.47
C THR A 204 -12.67 18.07 9.72
N LYS A 205 -13.27 18.16 10.92
CA LYS A 205 -12.57 17.85 12.18
C LYS A 205 -12.08 16.40 12.21
N PHE A 206 -12.86 15.48 11.71
CA PHE A 206 -12.46 14.06 11.58
C PHE A 206 -11.31 13.88 10.60
N ALA A 207 -11.34 14.55 9.44
CA ALA A 207 -10.24 14.52 8.47
C ALA A 207 -8.92 14.94 9.12
N HIS A 208 -8.88 16.08 9.83
CA HIS A 208 -7.69 16.55 10.53
C HIS A 208 -7.23 15.60 11.64
N ALA A 209 -8.16 15.03 12.43
CA ALA A 209 -7.80 14.08 13.48
C ALA A 209 -7.14 12.80 12.93
N ASN A 210 -7.50 12.40 11.71
CA ASN A 210 -6.91 11.25 11.05
C ASN A 210 -5.51 11.50 10.47
N GLU A 211 -5.14 12.74 10.20
CA GLU A 211 -3.78 13.07 9.71
C GLU A 211 -2.71 12.54 10.66
N ALA A 212 -2.85 12.83 11.95
CA ALA A 212 -1.93 12.34 12.98
C ALA A 212 -1.91 10.80 13.09
N VAL A 213 -3.07 10.15 12.95
CA VAL A 213 -3.18 8.68 13.03
C VAL A 213 -2.45 8.00 11.87
N ILE A 214 -2.66 8.47 10.64
CA ILE A 214 -2.02 7.87 9.46
C ILE A 214 -0.52 8.21 9.42
N ALA A 215 -0.13 9.42 9.83
CA ALA A 215 1.28 9.78 9.98
C ALA A 215 1.98 8.89 11.02
N GLN A 216 1.35 8.63 12.17
CA GLN A 216 1.87 7.72 13.20
C GLN A 216 1.97 6.29 12.66
N LEU A 217 0.97 5.79 11.92
CA LEU A 217 1.02 4.48 11.28
C LEU A 217 2.23 4.37 10.35
N ASN A 218 2.40 5.30 9.43
CA ASN A 218 3.54 5.31 8.51
C ASN A 218 4.89 5.40 9.23
N SER A 219 4.98 6.17 10.33
CA SER A 219 6.18 6.24 11.17
C SER A 219 6.51 4.90 11.83
N VAL A 220 5.52 4.20 12.36
CA VAL A 220 5.68 2.85 12.96
C VAL A 220 6.15 1.86 11.91
N LEU A 221 5.53 1.86 10.73
CA LEU A 221 5.92 0.98 9.61
C LEU A 221 7.34 1.27 9.15
N LYS A 222 7.67 2.54 8.89
CA LYS A 222 9.02 2.96 8.46
C LYS A 222 10.09 2.53 9.45
N THR A 223 9.84 2.72 10.75
CA THR A 223 10.77 2.31 11.82
C THR A 223 10.93 0.78 11.86
N ALA A 224 9.84 0.02 11.69
CA ALA A 224 9.90 -1.43 11.69
C ALA A 224 10.64 -1.96 10.46
N TYR A 225 10.33 -1.48 9.26
CA TYR A 225 10.99 -1.87 8.01
C TYR A 225 12.49 -1.57 8.03
N ALA A 226 12.87 -0.36 8.53
CA ALA A 226 14.29 0.04 8.61
C ALA A 226 15.15 -0.92 9.45
N LYS A 227 14.60 -1.54 10.50
CA LYS A 227 15.31 -2.53 11.33
C LYS A 227 15.71 -3.80 10.55
N TYR A 228 15.05 -4.07 9.44
CA TYR A 228 15.33 -5.21 8.57
C TYR A 228 15.92 -4.78 7.22
N SER A 229 16.41 -3.54 7.12
CA SER A 229 16.93 -2.95 5.87
C SER A 229 15.94 -3.00 4.71
N ILE A 230 14.64 -2.94 5.01
CA ILE A 230 13.55 -2.93 4.02
C ILE A 230 13.20 -1.47 3.71
N PRO A 231 13.41 -0.98 2.48
CA PRO A 231 12.95 0.35 2.08
C PRO A 231 11.42 0.42 2.07
N MET A 232 10.87 1.61 2.37
CA MET A 232 9.42 1.83 2.33
C MET A 232 9.06 2.80 1.21
N ALA A 233 8.14 2.40 0.34
CA ALA A 233 7.56 3.25 -0.69
C ALA A 233 6.74 4.38 -0.07
N ASP A 234 7.01 5.62 -0.46
CA ASP A 234 6.33 6.83 0.04
C ASP A 234 5.00 7.06 -0.68
N VAL A 235 4.01 6.26 -0.32
CA VAL A 235 2.64 6.40 -0.83
C VAL A 235 2.00 7.69 -0.35
N ALA A 236 2.27 8.12 0.90
CA ALA A 236 1.74 9.38 1.44
C ALA A 236 2.22 10.59 0.63
N GLY A 237 3.52 10.64 0.27
CA GLY A 237 4.07 11.67 -0.59
C GLY A 237 3.45 11.68 -1.98
N SER A 238 3.26 10.51 -2.57
CA SER A 238 2.65 10.35 -3.88
C SER A 238 1.19 10.83 -3.92
N PHE A 239 0.44 10.62 -2.85
CA PHE A 239 -0.91 11.15 -2.66
C PHE A 239 -0.91 12.62 -2.16
N ARG A 240 0.27 13.27 -2.10
CA ARG A 240 0.41 14.67 -1.67
C ARG A 240 -0.22 14.96 -0.31
N THR A 241 -0.15 14.01 0.63
CA THR A 241 -0.86 14.05 1.91
C THR A 241 -0.64 15.35 2.69
N ASN A 242 0.54 15.97 2.57
CA ASN A 242 0.88 17.21 3.28
C ASN A 242 0.67 18.50 2.44
N ALA A 243 0.11 18.40 1.23
CA ALA A 243 -0.10 19.58 0.36
C ALA A 243 -1.43 20.26 0.67
N THR A 244 -1.39 21.35 1.43
CA THR A 244 -2.58 22.09 1.89
C THR A 244 -2.90 23.33 1.07
N THR A 245 -2.11 23.68 0.05
CA THR A 245 -2.39 24.79 -0.88
C THR A 245 -3.77 24.60 -1.50
N LEU A 246 -4.59 25.65 -1.46
CA LEU A 246 -5.92 25.64 -2.04
C LEU A 246 -5.87 25.62 -3.57
N ILE A 247 -6.69 24.76 -4.17
CA ILE A 247 -6.89 24.69 -5.61
C ILE A 247 -8.40 24.66 -5.93
N LYS A 248 -8.75 25.17 -7.12
CA LYS A 248 -10.14 25.17 -7.58
C LYS A 248 -10.52 23.77 -8.08
N SER A 249 -11.50 23.17 -7.43
CA SER A 249 -12.20 21.95 -7.86
C SER A 249 -13.48 22.33 -8.60
N SER A 250 -13.80 21.63 -9.68
CA SER A 250 -15.08 21.80 -10.39
C SER A 250 -16.30 21.39 -9.56
N THR A 251 -16.10 20.44 -8.62
CA THR A 251 -17.19 19.86 -7.83
C THR A 251 -17.30 20.48 -6.44
N PHE A 252 -16.16 20.84 -5.80
CA PHE A 252 -16.13 21.20 -4.39
C PHE A 252 -15.67 22.64 -4.12
N GLY A 253 -15.48 23.47 -5.17
CA GLY A 253 -14.99 24.84 -5.01
C GLY A 253 -13.49 24.89 -4.65
N LEU A 254 -13.10 25.77 -3.72
CA LEU A 254 -11.71 25.84 -3.24
C LEU A 254 -11.46 24.79 -2.16
N ILE A 255 -10.58 23.86 -2.43
CA ILE A 255 -10.21 22.76 -1.50
C ILE A 255 -8.70 22.55 -1.47
N PRO A 256 -8.13 22.02 -0.37
CA PRO A 256 -6.72 21.68 -0.29
C PRO A 256 -6.29 20.66 -1.35
N THR A 257 -5.06 20.77 -1.84
CA THR A 257 -4.50 19.88 -2.87
C THR A 257 -4.52 18.41 -2.44
N ASN A 258 -4.23 18.11 -1.17
CA ASN A 258 -4.30 16.73 -0.64
C ASN A 258 -5.73 16.17 -0.72
N VAL A 259 -6.75 16.96 -0.35
CA VAL A 259 -8.16 16.57 -0.47
C VAL A 259 -8.53 16.31 -1.93
N ALA A 260 -8.16 17.23 -2.84
CA ALA A 260 -8.41 17.06 -4.27
C ALA A 260 -7.72 15.81 -4.84
N THR A 261 -6.49 15.51 -4.37
CA THR A 261 -5.76 14.30 -4.80
C THR A 261 -6.49 13.03 -4.34
N ILE A 262 -6.96 12.98 -3.09
CA ILE A 262 -7.73 11.84 -2.59
C ILE A 262 -9.04 11.68 -3.36
N CYS A 263 -9.80 12.76 -3.59
CA CYS A 263 -11.02 12.70 -4.37
C CYS A 263 -10.80 12.21 -5.82
N ALA A 264 -9.68 12.58 -6.43
CA ALA A 264 -9.36 12.19 -7.80
C ALA A 264 -8.82 10.75 -7.92
N SER A 265 -8.20 10.23 -6.85
CA SER A 265 -7.45 8.97 -6.88
C SER A 265 -8.10 7.83 -6.08
N THR A 266 -9.21 8.10 -5.40
CA THR A 266 -9.95 7.10 -4.61
C THR A 266 -11.45 7.20 -4.85
N TRP A 267 -12.18 6.18 -4.44
CA TRP A 267 -13.64 6.17 -4.47
C TRP A 267 -14.29 7.01 -3.34
N MET A 268 -13.48 7.73 -2.53
CA MET A 268 -13.99 8.48 -1.36
C MET A 268 -14.96 9.59 -1.71
N CYS A 269 -14.78 10.25 -2.85
CA CYS A 269 -15.63 11.36 -3.32
C CYS A 269 -16.62 10.93 -4.40
N THR A 270 -16.74 9.64 -4.67
CA THR A 270 -17.70 9.09 -5.62
C THR A 270 -19.02 8.79 -4.91
N PRO A 271 -20.18 9.10 -5.51
CA PRO A 271 -21.47 8.75 -4.92
C PRO A 271 -21.73 7.23 -4.94
N PRO A 272 -22.71 6.76 -4.14
CA PRO A 272 -23.18 5.38 -4.24
C PRO A 272 -23.58 5.01 -5.68
N PRO A 273 -23.44 3.73 -6.10
CA PRO A 273 -23.05 2.56 -5.29
C PRO A 273 -21.55 2.34 -5.13
N TYR A 274 -20.68 3.13 -5.78
CA TYR A 274 -19.23 2.93 -5.76
C TYR A 274 -18.54 3.56 -4.55
N GLY A 275 -19.03 4.66 -4.07
CA GLY A 275 -18.44 5.41 -2.96
C GLY A 275 -19.46 5.83 -1.90
N PRO A 276 -19.00 6.45 -0.80
CA PRO A 276 -17.59 6.64 -0.44
C PRO A 276 -16.87 5.31 -0.10
N ASN A 277 -15.69 5.09 -0.69
CA ASN A 277 -14.88 3.89 -0.42
C ASN A 277 -13.40 4.27 -0.32
N LEU A 278 -12.69 3.65 0.62
CA LEU A 278 -11.29 3.96 0.96
C LEU A 278 -10.28 3.53 -0.14
N LEU A 279 -10.71 2.75 -1.12
CA LEU A 279 -9.86 2.12 -2.12
C LEU A 279 -9.45 3.10 -3.23
N PRO A 280 -8.26 2.94 -3.80
CA PRO A 280 -7.85 3.68 -5.00
C PRO A 280 -8.77 3.37 -6.18
N THR A 281 -9.00 4.37 -7.03
CA THR A 281 -9.74 4.16 -8.29
C THR A 281 -8.82 3.68 -9.39
N THR A 282 -9.36 2.89 -10.31
CA THR A 282 -8.71 2.58 -11.58
C THR A 282 -8.83 3.74 -12.58
N ARG A 283 -9.73 4.67 -12.36
CA ARG A 283 -9.93 5.88 -13.18
C ARG A 283 -8.75 6.86 -13.19
N ALA A 284 -7.74 6.62 -12.34
CA ALA A 284 -6.48 7.37 -12.42
C ALA A 284 -5.67 7.02 -13.68
N THR A 285 -6.12 6.05 -14.47
CA THR A 285 -5.48 5.54 -15.69
C THR A 285 -6.22 5.91 -16.98
N ASP A 286 -7.44 6.46 -16.91
CA ASP A 286 -8.21 6.92 -18.07
C ASP A 286 -8.03 8.44 -18.31
#